data_9e9a7b54c9edab16f47347762c9644f1
#
_entry.id   9e9a7b54c9edab16f47347762c9644f1
#
_cell.length_a   1.000
_cell.length_b   1.000
_cell.length_c   1.000
_cell.angle_alpha   90.00
_cell.angle_beta   90.00
_cell.angle_gamma   90.00
#
_symmetry.space_group_name_H-M   'P 1'
#
loop_
_entity.id
_entity.type
_entity.pdbx_description
1 polymer ?
#
loop_
_entity_poly.entity_id
_entity_poly.type
_entity_poly.pdbx_seq_one_letter_code
_entity_poly.pdbx_strand_id
1 'polypeptide(L)'
;MNTLALALASSVLALSIPLSPAFATIETHEAKSAALEAADEARADMAEVFGDKQLKPGQYVWRDGVEGAPRVIISLSDQMAYLYRGDELAAVATISSGTETNPTPTGIFPILAKKTMHRSRKYDNAPMPFMQRLDSYGIAMHAGFNPGRPASHGCIRLPAKFAAKLYGVTEVGSTVFIAA
;
A
#
# COMPACT_ATOMS: atom_id res chain seq x y z
N MET A 1 -23.02 6.11 -70.66
CA MET A 1 -22.59 7.17 -69.77
C MET A 1 -22.34 6.53 -68.41
N ASN A 2 -21.08 6.16 -68.13
CA ASN A 2 -20.68 5.45 -66.90
C ASN A 2 -20.08 6.48 -65.93
N THR A 3 -20.73 6.68 -64.78
CA THR A 3 -20.19 7.46 -63.68
C THR A 3 -19.48 6.56 -62.70
N LEU A 4 -18.14 6.70 -62.65
CA LEU A 4 -17.26 6.02 -61.71
C LEU A 4 -17.31 6.78 -60.37
N ALA A 5 -17.83 6.15 -59.31
CA ALA A 5 -17.77 6.71 -57.94
C ALA A 5 -16.46 6.27 -57.27
N LEU A 6 -15.62 7.23 -56.96
CA LEU A 6 -14.35 7.04 -56.23
C LEU A 6 -14.64 7.06 -54.75
N ALA A 7 -14.52 5.91 -54.08
CA ALA A 7 -14.63 5.81 -52.61
C ALA A 7 -13.26 6.09 -51.99
N LEU A 8 -13.16 7.22 -51.26
CA LEU A 8 -12.00 7.56 -50.42
C LEU A 8 -12.10 6.83 -49.09
N ALA A 9 -11.29 5.79 -48.91
CA ALA A 9 -11.14 5.12 -47.61
C ALA A 9 -10.13 5.91 -46.76
N SER A 10 -10.63 6.64 -45.76
CA SER A 10 -9.81 7.29 -44.74
C SER A 10 -9.41 6.27 -43.68
N SER A 11 -8.18 5.78 -43.72
CA SER A 11 -7.59 4.97 -42.67
C SER A 11 -7.17 5.83 -41.48
N VAL A 12 -7.93 5.79 -40.42
CA VAL A 12 -7.55 6.37 -39.11
C VAL A 12 -6.52 5.44 -38.47
N LEU A 13 -5.26 5.84 -38.50
CA LEU A 13 -4.18 5.18 -37.79
C LEU A 13 -4.32 5.51 -36.29
N ALA A 14 -4.92 4.60 -35.53
CA ALA A 14 -4.98 4.72 -34.07
C ALA A 14 -3.58 4.51 -33.49
N LEU A 15 -2.93 5.59 -33.07
CA LEU A 15 -1.67 5.57 -32.34
C LEU A 15 -1.96 5.09 -30.92
N SER A 16 -1.81 3.79 -30.67
CA SER A 16 -1.84 3.23 -29.32
C SER A 16 -0.52 3.59 -28.63
N ILE A 17 -0.52 4.67 -27.85
CA ILE A 17 0.56 5.00 -26.93
C ILE A 17 0.46 3.99 -25.79
N PRO A 18 1.49 3.14 -25.55
CA PRO A 18 1.50 2.32 -24.35
C PRO A 18 1.61 3.26 -23.14
N LEU A 19 0.54 3.39 -22.34
CA LEU A 19 0.61 3.99 -21.01
C LEU A 19 1.44 3.04 -20.15
N SER A 20 2.74 3.28 -20.07
CA SER A 20 3.53 2.70 -18.97
C SER A 20 2.98 3.29 -17.67
N PRO A 21 2.57 2.47 -16.69
CA PRO A 21 2.18 3.01 -15.40
C PRO A 21 3.40 3.70 -14.81
N ALA A 22 3.38 5.03 -14.81
CA ALA A 22 4.34 5.79 -14.02
C ALA A 22 4.05 5.45 -12.55
N PHE A 23 4.93 4.68 -11.91
CA PHE A 23 4.90 4.43 -10.46
C PHE A 23 5.25 5.73 -9.73
N ALA A 24 4.33 6.67 -9.75
CA ALA A 24 4.48 7.95 -9.06
C ALA A 24 3.73 7.89 -7.73
N THR A 25 4.36 8.36 -6.68
CA THR A 25 3.70 8.71 -5.43
C THR A 25 2.67 9.81 -5.71
N ILE A 26 1.43 9.63 -5.27
CA ILE A 26 0.35 10.58 -5.46
C ILE A 26 -0.10 11.09 -4.10
N GLU A 27 0.22 12.36 -3.80
CA GLU A 27 -0.12 13.05 -2.54
C GLU A 27 -1.13 14.19 -2.78
N THR A 28 -1.89 14.12 -3.87
CA THR A 28 -2.94 15.09 -4.17
C THR A 28 -4.09 14.99 -3.19
N HIS A 29 -4.94 15.99 -3.15
CA HIS A 29 -6.15 15.98 -2.31
C HIS A 29 -7.05 14.79 -2.65
N GLU A 30 -7.23 14.49 -3.92
CA GLU A 30 -8.02 13.35 -4.41
C GLU A 30 -7.44 12.01 -3.95
N ALA A 31 -6.11 11.84 -4.01
CA ALA A 31 -5.45 10.63 -3.55
C ALA A 31 -5.58 10.45 -2.02
N LYS A 32 -5.52 11.54 -1.27
CA LYS A 32 -5.75 11.51 0.19
C LYS A 32 -7.20 11.18 0.53
N SER A 33 -8.17 11.75 -0.19
CA SER A 33 -9.59 11.39 -0.03
C SER A 33 -9.83 9.92 -0.36
N ALA A 34 -9.30 9.42 -1.47
CA ALA A 34 -9.43 8.02 -1.84
C ALA A 34 -8.79 7.07 -0.80
N ALA A 35 -7.68 7.48 -0.18
CA ALA A 35 -7.06 6.71 0.90
C ALA A 35 -7.94 6.68 2.17
N LEU A 36 -8.60 7.79 2.51
CA LEU A 36 -9.54 7.86 3.64
C LEU A 36 -10.76 6.95 3.40
N GLU A 37 -11.39 7.03 2.22
CA GLU A 37 -12.51 6.17 1.85
C GLU A 37 -12.13 4.69 1.92
N ALA A 38 -10.96 4.32 1.38
CA ALA A 38 -10.45 2.96 1.45
C ALA A 38 -10.20 2.49 2.89
N ALA A 39 -9.75 3.37 3.79
CA ALA A 39 -9.54 3.02 5.20
C ALA A 39 -10.86 2.82 5.96
N ASP A 40 -11.89 3.62 5.65
CA ASP A 40 -13.22 3.48 6.24
C ASP A 40 -13.90 2.18 5.77
N GLU A 41 -13.81 1.84 4.47
CA GLU A 41 -14.23 0.54 3.94
C GLU A 41 -13.49 -0.61 4.65
N ALA A 42 -12.17 -0.54 4.73
CA ALA A 42 -11.37 -1.60 5.32
C ALA A 42 -11.67 -1.84 6.82
N ARG A 43 -12.08 -0.79 7.54
CA ARG A 43 -12.54 -0.90 8.92
C ARG A 43 -13.89 -1.64 9.00
N ALA A 44 -14.81 -1.35 8.09
CA ALA A 44 -16.09 -2.05 8.01
C ALA A 44 -15.90 -3.52 7.63
N ASP A 45 -15.08 -3.80 6.61
CA ASP A 45 -14.75 -5.17 6.19
C ASP A 45 -14.05 -5.97 7.30
N MET A 46 -13.21 -5.32 8.11
CA MET A 46 -12.60 -5.98 9.25
C MET A 46 -13.66 -6.49 10.24
N ALA A 47 -14.67 -5.69 10.54
CA ALA A 47 -15.76 -6.08 11.44
C ALA A 47 -16.58 -7.23 10.82
N GLU A 48 -16.84 -7.19 9.52
CA GLU A 48 -17.58 -8.25 8.82
C GLU A 48 -16.78 -9.56 8.75
N VAL A 49 -15.51 -9.50 8.33
CA VAL A 49 -14.69 -10.70 8.03
C VAL A 49 -14.10 -11.32 9.28
N PHE A 50 -13.66 -10.50 10.24
CA PHE A 50 -12.95 -10.98 11.45
C PHE A 50 -13.74 -10.76 12.74
N GLY A 51 -14.93 -10.15 12.67
CA GLY A 51 -15.76 -9.77 13.83
C GLY A 51 -15.13 -8.61 14.62
N ASP A 52 -15.72 -8.32 15.78
CA ASP A 52 -15.28 -7.23 16.67
C ASP A 52 -13.94 -7.51 17.38
N LYS A 53 -12.98 -8.07 16.65
CA LYS A 53 -11.64 -8.35 17.19
C LYS A 53 -10.86 -7.07 17.40
N GLN A 54 -10.59 -6.76 18.66
CA GLN A 54 -9.62 -5.74 19.02
C GLN A 54 -8.20 -6.33 19.03
N LEU A 55 -7.39 -5.95 18.05
CA LEU A 55 -6.00 -6.38 17.99
C LEU A 55 -5.14 -5.54 18.95
N LYS A 56 -4.42 -6.25 19.85
CA LYS A 56 -3.41 -5.59 20.71
C LYS A 56 -2.15 -5.24 19.90
N PRO A 57 -1.32 -4.29 20.38
CA PRO A 57 -0.05 -3.96 19.73
C PRO A 57 0.78 -5.21 19.38
N GLY A 58 1.28 -5.27 18.16
CA GLY A 58 2.05 -6.40 17.64
C GLY A 58 1.23 -7.60 17.17
N GLN A 59 -0.11 -7.55 17.25
CA GLN A 59 -1.00 -8.62 16.79
C GLN A 59 -1.45 -8.41 15.35
N TYR A 60 -1.88 -9.51 14.73
CA TYR A 60 -2.49 -9.53 13.40
C TYR A 60 -3.44 -10.73 13.25
N VAL A 61 -4.32 -10.66 12.27
CA VAL A 61 -5.15 -11.77 11.75
C VAL A 61 -4.82 -11.98 10.28
N TRP A 62 -4.97 -13.23 9.80
CA TRP A 62 -4.64 -13.61 8.42
C TRP A 62 -5.55 -14.74 7.97
N ARG A 63 -6.14 -14.60 6.77
CA ARG A 63 -6.89 -15.64 6.06
C ARG A 63 -5.98 -16.25 5.00
N ASP A 64 -5.76 -17.54 5.07
CA ASP A 64 -5.05 -18.28 4.03
C ASP A 64 -6.00 -18.59 2.86
N GLY A 65 -5.45 -18.78 1.65
CA GLY A 65 -6.23 -19.14 0.46
C GLY A 65 -6.91 -17.96 -0.25
N VAL A 66 -6.78 -16.72 0.22
CA VAL A 66 -7.27 -15.54 -0.51
C VAL A 66 -6.26 -15.16 -1.60
N GLU A 67 -6.71 -15.10 -2.85
CA GLU A 67 -5.88 -14.85 -4.02
C GLU A 67 -6.25 -13.52 -4.70
N GLY A 68 -5.44 -13.07 -5.67
CA GLY A 68 -5.63 -11.84 -6.42
C GLY A 68 -4.49 -10.84 -6.25
N ALA A 69 -4.58 -9.70 -6.91
CA ALA A 69 -3.57 -8.65 -6.83
C ALA A 69 -3.53 -8.04 -5.42
N PRO A 70 -2.34 -7.86 -4.81
CA PRO A 70 -2.24 -7.30 -3.47
C PRO A 70 -2.45 -5.78 -3.48
N ARG A 71 -3.24 -5.28 -2.54
CA ARG A 71 -3.44 -3.87 -2.21
C ARG A 71 -3.33 -3.71 -0.69
N VAL A 72 -2.55 -2.74 -0.24
CA VAL A 72 -2.38 -2.46 1.19
C VAL A 72 -3.05 -1.13 1.53
N ILE A 73 -3.77 -1.09 2.64
CA ILE A 73 -4.38 0.13 3.17
C ILE A 73 -3.83 0.33 4.58
N ILE A 74 -3.33 1.53 4.84
CA ILE A 74 -2.79 1.96 6.13
C ILE A 74 -3.71 3.04 6.69
N SER A 75 -4.30 2.82 7.86
CA SER A 75 -4.99 3.83 8.65
C SER A 75 -4.06 4.32 9.75
N LEU A 76 -3.63 5.58 9.66
CA LEU A 76 -2.77 6.20 10.67
C LEU A 76 -3.55 6.55 11.94
N SER A 77 -4.83 6.92 11.81
CA SER A 77 -5.71 7.20 12.96
C SER A 77 -5.94 5.96 13.81
N ASP A 78 -6.17 4.80 13.18
CA ASP A 78 -6.43 3.54 13.88
C ASP A 78 -5.16 2.76 14.22
N GLN A 79 -4.00 3.16 13.65
CA GLN A 79 -2.74 2.42 13.70
C GLN A 79 -2.91 0.98 13.19
N MET A 80 -3.55 0.84 12.02
CA MET A 80 -3.87 -0.46 11.40
C MET A 80 -3.38 -0.53 9.96
N ALA A 81 -3.01 -1.75 9.54
CA ALA A 81 -2.73 -2.11 8.16
C ALA A 81 -3.69 -3.21 7.72
N TYR A 82 -4.28 -3.06 6.54
CA TYR A 82 -5.19 -4.00 5.91
C TYR A 82 -4.59 -4.48 4.61
N LEU A 83 -4.60 -5.79 4.37
CA LEU A 83 -4.18 -6.40 3.12
C LEU A 83 -5.41 -6.94 2.39
N TYR A 84 -5.63 -6.45 1.18
CA TYR A 84 -6.56 -7.04 0.23
C TYR A 84 -5.83 -7.90 -0.80
N ARG A 85 -6.51 -8.93 -1.27
CA ARG A 85 -6.12 -9.76 -2.41
C ARG A 85 -7.31 -9.78 -3.38
N GLY A 86 -7.17 -9.10 -4.53
CA GLY A 86 -8.33 -8.70 -5.31
C GLY A 86 -9.23 -7.78 -4.48
N ASP A 87 -10.50 -8.13 -4.37
CA ASP A 87 -11.50 -7.35 -3.61
C ASP A 87 -11.76 -7.92 -2.20
N GLU A 88 -11.05 -8.99 -1.79
CA GLU A 88 -11.26 -9.61 -0.49
C GLU A 88 -10.23 -9.15 0.54
N LEU A 89 -10.69 -8.81 1.75
CA LEU A 89 -9.84 -8.55 2.91
C LEU A 89 -9.18 -9.85 3.37
N ALA A 90 -7.87 -9.95 3.19
CA ALA A 90 -7.08 -11.13 3.49
C ALA A 90 -6.42 -11.09 4.88
N ALA A 91 -6.01 -9.89 5.33
CA ALA A 91 -5.33 -9.79 6.62
C ALA A 91 -5.40 -8.38 7.20
N VAL A 92 -5.29 -8.30 8.52
CA VAL A 92 -5.25 -7.04 9.29
C VAL A 92 -4.17 -7.13 10.36
N ALA A 93 -3.42 -6.06 10.57
CA ALA A 93 -2.38 -5.97 11.60
C ALA A 93 -2.35 -4.60 12.26
N THR A 94 -1.98 -4.55 13.53
CA THR A 94 -1.61 -3.28 14.16
C THR A 94 -0.29 -2.76 13.58
N ILE A 95 -0.11 -1.44 13.57
CA ILE A 95 1.11 -0.80 13.11
C ILE A 95 1.68 0.18 14.14
N SER A 96 2.86 0.71 13.85
CA SER A 96 3.39 1.91 14.49
C SER A 96 3.95 2.84 13.41
N SER A 97 3.27 3.96 13.20
CA SER A 97 3.60 4.98 12.21
C SER A 97 4.60 6.01 12.72
N GLY A 98 4.91 7.00 11.89
CA GLY A 98 5.70 8.18 12.25
C GLY A 98 5.05 9.02 13.34
N THR A 99 5.89 9.70 14.15
CA THR A 99 5.47 10.66 15.15
C THR A 99 5.04 11.99 14.50
N GLU A 100 4.44 12.89 15.25
CA GLU A 100 4.09 14.25 14.78
C GLU A 100 5.29 15.02 14.22
N THR A 101 6.47 14.85 14.79
CA THR A 101 7.71 15.49 14.32
C THR A 101 8.33 14.81 13.10
N ASN A 102 7.96 13.57 12.83
CA ASN A 102 8.40 12.79 11.67
C ASN A 102 7.21 12.02 11.10
N PRO A 103 6.23 12.70 10.50
CA PRO A 103 4.99 12.08 10.09
C PRO A 103 5.17 11.08 8.94
N THR A 104 4.35 10.07 8.93
CA THR A 104 4.16 9.22 7.75
C THR A 104 3.33 10.01 6.73
N PRO A 105 3.76 10.13 5.46
CA PRO A 105 3.00 10.84 4.44
C PRO A 105 1.71 10.10 4.10
N THR A 106 0.68 10.85 3.65
CA THR A 106 -0.63 10.33 3.27
C THR A 106 -0.87 10.45 1.76
N GLY A 107 -1.61 9.51 1.18
CA GLY A 107 -1.88 9.44 -0.24
C GLY A 107 -1.80 8.02 -0.79
N ILE A 108 -1.42 7.89 -2.05
CA ILE A 108 -1.28 6.60 -2.75
C ILE A 108 0.18 6.42 -3.16
N PHE A 109 0.77 5.31 -2.74
CA PHE A 109 2.19 5.01 -2.90
C PHE A 109 2.38 3.65 -3.57
N PRO A 110 3.21 3.53 -4.61
CA PRO A 110 3.65 2.24 -5.09
C PRO A 110 4.76 1.69 -4.18
N ILE A 111 4.89 0.38 -4.07
CA ILE A 111 6.12 -0.22 -3.53
C ILE A 111 7.24 -0.02 -4.56
N LEU A 112 8.24 0.79 -4.25
CA LEU A 112 9.35 1.14 -5.15
C LEU A 112 10.51 0.14 -5.10
N ALA A 113 10.70 -0.52 -3.97
CA ALA A 113 11.78 -1.49 -3.77
C ALA A 113 11.48 -2.41 -2.59
N LYS A 114 11.99 -3.62 -2.65
CA LYS A 114 11.85 -4.63 -1.59
C LYS A 114 13.22 -5.20 -1.23
N LYS A 115 13.48 -5.39 0.07
CA LYS A 115 14.68 -6.07 0.58
C LYS A 115 14.32 -6.92 1.79
N THR A 116 14.75 -8.18 1.82
CA THR A 116 14.55 -9.06 2.97
C THR A 116 15.21 -8.51 4.24
N MET A 117 16.36 -7.84 4.08
CA MET A 117 17.04 -7.09 5.12
C MET A 117 17.55 -5.76 4.54
N HIS A 118 17.19 -4.67 5.18
CA HIS A 118 17.75 -3.34 4.95
C HIS A 118 18.22 -2.76 6.29
N ARG A 119 19.18 -1.83 6.23
CA ARG A 119 19.62 -1.04 7.38
C ARG A 119 19.48 0.44 7.05
N SER A 120 18.88 1.19 7.96
CA SER A 120 18.69 2.62 7.79
C SER A 120 20.03 3.34 7.71
N ARG A 121 20.22 4.14 6.65
CA ARG A 121 21.42 5.01 6.55
C ARG A 121 21.30 6.28 7.40
N LYS A 122 20.09 6.63 7.80
CA LYS A 122 19.76 7.90 8.48
C LYS A 122 19.64 7.72 10.00
N TYR A 123 19.28 6.52 10.47
CA TYR A 123 18.95 6.26 11.86
C TYR A 123 19.77 5.07 12.39
N ASP A 124 20.98 5.35 12.87
CA ASP A 124 21.88 4.44 13.61
C ASP A 124 21.99 3.01 13.05
N ASN A 125 21.98 2.90 11.72
CA ASN A 125 22.06 1.59 11.05
C ASN A 125 20.94 0.61 11.52
N ALA A 126 19.79 1.15 11.97
CA ALA A 126 18.68 0.37 12.51
C ALA A 126 18.21 -0.70 11.51
N PRO A 127 17.98 -1.96 11.97
CA PRO A 127 17.52 -3.02 11.10
C PRO A 127 16.07 -2.79 10.64
N MET A 128 15.82 -3.03 9.35
CA MET A 128 14.52 -2.94 8.70
C MET A 128 14.23 -4.25 7.94
N PRO A 129 13.91 -5.36 8.64
CA PRO A 129 13.60 -6.63 8.01
C PRO A 129 12.34 -6.53 7.15
N PHE A 130 12.31 -7.22 6.02
CA PHE A 130 11.19 -7.24 5.07
C PHE A 130 10.79 -5.85 4.59
N MET A 131 11.79 -4.99 4.33
CA MET A 131 11.59 -3.61 3.93
C MET A 131 10.93 -3.50 2.56
N GLN A 132 9.89 -2.68 2.47
CA GLN A 132 9.15 -2.31 1.28
C GLN A 132 9.09 -0.78 1.22
N ARG A 133 9.91 -0.19 0.34
CA ARG A 133 10.07 1.27 0.23
C ARG A 133 8.92 1.87 -0.57
N LEU A 134 8.38 2.98 -0.09
CA LEU A 134 7.21 3.65 -0.64
C LEU A 134 7.53 4.96 -1.37
N ASP A 135 8.58 5.67 -0.96
CA ASP A 135 8.96 6.94 -1.56
C ASP A 135 10.47 7.09 -1.79
N SER A 136 10.87 8.23 -2.37
CA SER A 136 12.28 8.56 -2.60
C SER A 136 13.00 9.05 -1.34
N TYR A 137 12.27 9.45 -0.29
CA TYR A 137 12.82 9.97 0.96
C TYR A 137 13.16 8.87 1.98
N GLY A 138 12.75 7.63 1.69
CA GLY A 138 13.11 6.46 2.49
C GLY A 138 11.99 5.97 3.41
N ILE A 139 10.77 6.47 3.24
CA ILE A 139 9.60 5.92 3.93
C ILE A 139 9.34 4.50 3.44
N ALA A 140 9.15 3.58 4.38
CA ALA A 140 8.96 2.17 4.08
C ALA A 140 8.07 1.48 5.12
N MET A 141 7.44 0.39 4.71
CA MET A 141 6.89 -0.63 5.60
C MET A 141 8.00 -1.65 5.91
N HIS A 142 8.14 -2.06 7.17
CA HIS A 142 9.11 -3.08 7.58
C HIS A 142 8.75 -3.71 8.92
N ALA A 143 9.33 -4.86 9.26
CA ALA A 143 9.22 -5.43 10.59
C ALA A 143 9.93 -4.55 11.63
N GLY A 144 9.29 -4.31 12.78
CA GLY A 144 9.88 -3.52 13.84
C GLY A 144 9.09 -3.56 15.14
N PHE A 145 9.63 -2.94 16.19
CA PHE A 145 8.92 -2.78 17.45
C PHE A 145 7.66 -1.93 17.23
N ASN A 146 6.53 -2.52 17.56
CA ASN A 146 5.20 -1.96 17.33
C ASN A 146 4.45 -1.77 18.65
N PRO A 147 4.49 -0.58 19.25
CA PRO A 147 3.74 -0.27 20.47
C PRO A 147 2.26 0.09 20.21
N GLY A 148 1.75 -0.02 18.98
CA GLY A 148 0.35 0.30 18.61
C GLY A 148 0.04 1.80 18.64
N ARG A 149 1.05 2.65 18.53
CA ARG A 149 0.94 4.13 18.47
C ARG A 149 2.07 4.70 17.63
N PRO A 150 1.96 5.97 17.17
CA PRO A 150 3.04 6.65 16.47
C PRO A 150 4.33 6.66 17.31
N ALA A 151 5.41 6.08 16.78
CA ALA A 151 6.70 5.97 17.47
C ALA A 151 7.90 5.83 16.53
N SER A 152 7.73 5.97 15.22
CA SER A 152 8.80 5.87 14.23
C SER A 152 9.24 7.25 13.73
N HIS A 153 10.25 7.28 12.87
CA HIS A 153 10.69 8.46 12.14
C HIS A 153 10.08 8.52 10.72
N GLY A 154 8.79 8.13 10.60
CA GLY A 154 8.04 8.16 9.34
C GLY A 154 7.75 6.78 8.74
N CYS A 155 8.60 5.78 8.96
CA CYS A 155 8.34 4.41 8.49
C CYS A 155 7.15 3.77 9.23
N ILE A 156 6.54 2.79 8.58
CA ILE A 156 5.43 1.99 9.11
C ILE A 156 6.00 0.68 9.64
N ARG A 157 6.02 0.52 10.97
CA ARG A 157 6.48 -0.70 11.61
C ARG A 157 5.35 -1.70 11.74
N LEU A 158 5.62 -2.93 11.32
CA LEU A 158 4.70 -4.05 11.28
C LEU A 158 5.12 -5.15 12.26
N PRO A 159 4.20 -5.98 12.75
CA PRO A 159 4.54 -7.21 13.46
C PRO A 159 5.42 -8.11 12.57
N ALA A 160 6.48 -8.69 13.11
CA ALA A 160 7.51 -9.37 12.31
C ALA A 160 6.96 -10.50 11.42
N LYS A 161 6.05 -11.33 11.95
CA LYS A 161 5.42 -12.42 11.19
C LYS A 161 4.49 -11.90 10.09
N PHE A 162 3.75 -10.83 10.37
CA PHE A 162 2.91 -10.17 9.37
C PHE A 162 3.76 -9.55 8.26
N ALA A 163 4.82 -8.81 8.61
CA ALA A 163 5.74 -8.21 7.64
C ALA A 163 6.37 -9.24 6.70
N ALA A 164 6.74 -10.42 7.21
CA ALA A 164 7.27 -11.52 6.42
C ALA A 164 6.23 -12.06 5.42
N LYS A 165 4.99 -12.32 5.88
CA LYS A 165 3.88 -12.77 5.02
C LYS A 165 3.53 -11.71 3.98
N LEU A 166 3.37 -10.45 4.38
CA LEU A 166 3.08 -9.32 3.49
C LEU A 166 4.16 -9.18 2.41
N TYR A 167 5.43 -9.28 2.81
CA TYR A 167 6.55 -9.27 1.88
C TYR A 167 6.46 -10.42 0.85
N GLY A 168 5.96 -11.59 1.23
CA GLY A 168 5.81 -12.74 0.33
C GLY A 168 4.71 -12.56 -0.73
N VAL A 169 3.67 -11.77 -0.45
CA VAL A 169 2.49 -11.65 -1.32
C VAL A 169 2.42 -10.34 -2.11
N THR A 170 3.20 -9.33 -1.72
CA THR A 170 3.32 -8.05 -2.45
C THR A 170 4.49 -8.08 -3.44
N GLU A 171 4.51 -7.17 -4.39
CA GLU A 171 5.58 -6.98 -5.36
C GLU A 171 5.92 -5.50 -5.55
N VAL A 172 7.01 -5.20 -6.25
CA VAL A 172 7.31 -3.83 -6.68
C VAL A 172 6.18 -3.39 -7.61
N GLY A 173 5.62 -2.21 -7.36
CA GLY A 173 4.42 -1.70 -8.03
C GLY A 173 3.10 -1.97 -7.31
N SER A 174 3.05 -2.87 -6.31
CA SER A 174 1.85 -3.03 -5.47
C SER A 174 1.45 -1.71 -4.83
N THR A 175 0.16 -1.41 -4.82
CA THR A 175 -0.39 -0.14 -4.33
C THR A 175 -0.56 -0.15 -2.81
N VAL A 176 -0.16 0.97 -2.19
CA VAL A 176 -0.35 1.25 -0.75
C VAL A 176 -1.09 2.56 -0.60
N PHE A 177 -2.28 2.51 -0.01
CA PHE A 177 -3.05 3.68 0.41
C PHE A 177 -2.66 4.03 1.84
N ILE A 178 -2.40 5.29 2.12
CA ILE A 178 -2.08 5.77 3.47
C ILE A 178 -3.05 6.89 3.83
N ALA A 179 -3.98 6.59 4.73
CA ALA A 179 -5.00 7.50 5.26
C ALA A 179 -4.53 8.13 6.59
N ALA A 180 -4.95 9.38 6.84
CA ALA A 180 -4.66 10.13 8.08
C ALA A 180 -5.39 9.51 9.29
#